data_06e8f3d4ed5337d0080d7627a2a13f2f
#
_entry.id   06e8f3d4ed5337d0080d7627a2a13f2f
#
_cell.length_a   1.000
_cell.length_b   1.000
_cell.length_c   1.000
_cell.angle_alpha   90.00
_cell.angle_beta   90.00
_cell.angle_gamma   90.00
#
_symmetry.space_group_name_H-M   'P 1'
#
loop_
_entity.id
_entity.type
_entity.pdbx_description
1 polymer ?
#
loop_
_entity_poly.entity_id
_entity_poly.type
_entity_poly.pdbx_seq_one_letter_code
_entity_poly.pdbx_strand_id
1 'polypeptide(L)' 'MSEKRRDNKGRILRTGESQRADGRYMYKYVNRAGETKVVYSWKLVATDRVPKGKRDDLSLREKEREIQRDLEDGIDTKGK' A
#
# COMPACT_ATOMS: atom_id res chain seq x y z
N MET A 1 18.75 15.13 5.65
CA MET A 1 18.60 13.91 4.87
C MET A 1 17.62 12.96 5.53
N SER A 2 16.66 12.51 4.80
CA SER A 2 15.67 11.62 5.36
C SER A 2 16.13 10.17 5.23
N GLU A 3 15.82 9.40 6.25
CA GLU A 3 16.09 7.98 6.24
C GLU A 3 14.90 7.26 5.63
N LYS A 4 15.20 6.22 4.88
CA LYS A 4 14.14 5.40 4.32
C LYS A 4 13.61 4.47 5.40
N ARG A 5 12.31 4.35 5.46
CA ARG A 5 11.68 3.45 6.42
C ARG A 5 11.86 2.01 5.96
N ARG A 6 11.97 1.14 6.93
CA ARG A 6 12.10 -0.29 6.66
C ARG A 6 11.06 -1.05 7.45
N ASP A 7 10.65 -2.18 6.90
CA ASP A 7 9.72 -3.04 7.63
C ASP A 7 10.51 -3.91 8.62
N ASN A 8 9.81 -4.79 9.32
CA ASN A 8 10.45 -5.62 10.32
C ASN A 8 11.35 -6.69 9.72
N LYS A 9 11.33 -6.84 8.39
CA LYS A 9 12.23 -7.76 7.69
C LYS A 9 13.39 -7.02 7.04
N GLY A 10 13.51 -5.73 7.28
CA GLY A 10 14.60 -4.93 6.75
C GLY A 10 14.42 -4.45 5.33
N ARG A 11 13.25 -4.65 4.74
CA ARG A 11 12.99 -4.20 3.38
C ARG A 11 12.66 -2.71 3.38
N ILE A 12 13.10 -2.00 2.35
CA ILE A 12 12.88 -0.56 2.25
C ILE A 12 11.46 -0.30 1.79
N LEU A 13 10.75 0.54 2.54
CA LEU A 13 9.39 0.93 2.21
C LEU A 13 9.40 2.12 1.27
N ARG A 14 8.40 2.19 0.40
CA ARG A 14 8.26 3.27 -0.56
C ARG A 14 7.52 4.45 0.06
N THR A 15 7.51 5.57 -0.68
CA THR A 15 6.77 6.74 -0.24
C THR A 15 5.31 6.38 0.00
N GLY A 16 4.79 6.75 1.15
CA GLY A 16 3.42 6.45 1.53
C GLY A 16 3.25 5.12 2.24
N GLU A 17 4.24 4.25 2.14
CA GLU A 17 4.20 2.95 2.83
C GLU A 17 4.77 3.07 4.23
N SER A 18 4.18 2.34 5.16
CA SER A 18 4.71 2.25 6.52
C SER A 18 4.23 0.94 7.14
N GLN A 19 4.82 0.58 8.25
CA GLN A 19 4.40 -0.60 8.99
C GLN A 19 3.97 -0.18 10.38
N ARG A 20 2.82 -0.64 10.81
CA ARG A 20 2.30 -0.31 12.12
C ARG A 20 2.95 -1.20 13.18
N ALA A 21 2.76 -0.79 14.42
CA ALA A 21 3.36 -1.53 15.55
C ALA A 21 2.84 -2.96 15.64
N ASP A 22 1.63 -3.21 15.14
CA ASP A 22 1.04 -4.56 15.18
C ASP A 22 1.50 -5.43 14.01
N GLY A 23 2.32 -4.89 13.12
CA GLY A 23 2.84 -5.65 11.99
C GLY A 23 2.13 -5.41 10.68
N ARG A 24 0.99 -4.75 10.70
CA ARG A 24 0.28 -4.45 9.46
C ARG A 24 1.01 -3.38 8.67
N TYR A 25 0.96 -3.51 7.35
CA TYR A 25 1.48 -2.49 6.46
C TYR A 25 0.37 -1.51 6.12
N MET A 26 0.74 -0.27 5.91
CA MET A 26 -0.20 0.80 5.61
C MET A 26 0.31 1.59 4.43
N TYR A 27 -0.60 1.93 3.52
CA TYR A 27 -0.27 2.80 2.39
C TYR A 27 -1.23 3.98 2.41
N LYS A 28 -0.65 5.17 2.46
CA LYS A 28 -1.42 6.41 2.50
C LYS A 28 -1.25 7.12 1.16
N TYR A 29 -2.37 7.54 0.59
CA TYR A 29 -2.35 8.22 -0.70
C TYR A 29 -3.46 9.25 -0.76
N VAL A 30 -3.37 10.14 -1.74
CA VAL A 30 -4.39 11.15 -1.98
C VAL A 30 -5.07 10.79 -3.29
N ASN A 31 -6.40 10.71 -3.26
CA ASN A 31 -7.14 10.35 -4.47
C ASN A 31 -7.36 11.58 -5.34
N ARG A 32 -8.06 11.40 -6.45
CA ARG A 32 -8.26 12.47 -7.42
C ARG A 32 -9.14 13.59 -6.89
N ALA A 33 -9.96 13.30 -5.91
CA ALA A 33 -10.80 14.31 -5.28
C ALA A 33 -10.03 15.12 -4.23
N GLY A 34 -8.77 14.78 -3.99
CA GLY A 34 -7.97 15.48 -2.99
C GLY A 34 -8.13 14.91 -1.60
N GLU A 35 -8.80 13.79 -1.47
CA GLU A 35 -9.02 13.17 -0.16
C GLU A 35 -7.88 12.20 0.16
N THR A 36 -7.46 12.21 1.42
CA THR A 36 -6.45 11.28 1.88
C THR A 36 -7.10 9.95 2.20
N LYS A 37 -6.58 8.88 1.62
CA LYS A 37 -7.07 7.54 1.83
C LYS A 37 -5.96 6.66 2.36
N VAL A 38 -6.33 5.60 3.06
CA VAL A 38 -5.37 4.67 3.65
C VAL A 38 -5.87 3.25 3.40
N VAL A 39 -4.95 2.39 3.00
CA VAL A 39 -5.24 0.96 2.88
C VAL A 39 -4.27 0.18 3.75
N TYR A 40 -4.70 -0.99 4.17
CA TYR A 40 -3.91 -1.83 5.06
C TYR A 40 -3.76 -3.22 4.48
N SER A 41 -2.68 -3.89 4.84
CA SER A 41 -2.50 -5.29 4.50
C SER A 41 -1.53 -5.92 5.47
N TRP A 42 -1.69 -7.22 5.71
CA TRP A 42 -0.73 -7.97 6.52
C TRP A 42 0.50 -8.38 5.72
N LYS A 43 0.47 -8.16 4.40
CA LYS A 43 1.57 -8.52 3.49
C LYS A 43 2.05 -7.29 2.74
N LEU A 44 3.36 -7.18 2.56
CA LEU A 44 3.91 -6.12 1.72
C LEU A 44 3.93 -6.57 0.26
N VAL A 45 4.33 -7.81 0.03
CA VAL A 45 4.36 -8.39 -1.31
C VAL A 45 3.60 -9.71 -1.31
N ALA A 46 3.22 -10.17 -2.50
CA ALA A 46 2.35 -11.33 -2.63
C ALA A 46 2.94 -12.60 -2.02
N THR A 47 4.26 -12.70 -1.94
CA THR A 47 4.91 -13.87 -1.39
C THR A 47 5.01 -13.86 0.12
N ASP A 48 4.63 -12.78 0.77
CA ASP A 48 4.65 -12.72 2.22
C ASP A 48 3.59 -13.62 2.80
N ARG A 49 3.78 -13.98 4.06
CA ARG A 49 2.80 -14.81 4.78
C ARG A 49 2.01 -13.94 5.73
N VAL A 50 0.74 -14.29 5.87
CA VAL A 50 -0.16 -13.64 6.81
C VAL A 50 0.04 -14.28 8.18
N PRO A 51 0.11 -13.49 9.25
CA PRO A 51 0.19 -14.07 10.60
C PRO A 51 -0.99 -14.99 10.88
N LYS A 52 -0.73 -16.00 11.68
CA LYS A 52 -1.75 -16.96 12.03
C LYS A 52 -2.95 -16.26 12.64
N GLY A 53 -4.14 -16.64 12.19
CA GLY A 53 -5.36 -16.04 12.68
C GLY A 53 -5.76 -14.75 12.01
N LYS A 54 -4.96 -14.28 11.05
CA LYS A 54 -5.28 -13.06 10.34
C LYS A 54 -5.80 -13.38 8.94
N ARG A 55 -6.55 -12.44 8.39
CA ARG A 55 -7.16 -12.63 7.10
C ARG A 55 -6.11 -12.54 5.99
N ASP A 56 -6.15 -13.50 5.07
CA ASP A 56 -5.28 -13.49 3.91
C ASP A 56 -5.94 -12.59 2.84
N ASP A 57 -5.24 -11.55 2.44
CA ASP A 57 -5.75 -10.57 1.51
C ASP A 57 -4.64 -10.19 0.55
N LEU A 58 -4.94 -9.28 -0.37
CA LEU A 58 -3.93 -8.78 -1.28
C LEU A 58 -2.81 -8.12 -0.50
N SER A 59 -1.59 -8.24 -1.01
CA SER A 59 -0.46 -7.54 -0.41
C SER A 59 -0.61 -6.04 -0.60
N LEU A 60 0.13 -5.26 0.19
CA LEU A 60 0.05 -3.82 0.11
C LEU A 60 0.42 -3.34 -1.30
N ARG A 61 1.46 -3.93 -1.87
CA ARG A 61 1.92 -3.49 -3.19
C ARG A 61 0.96 -3.88 -4.30
N GLU A 62 0.22 -4.96 -4.12
CA GLU A 62 -0.84 -5.28 -5.05
C GLU A 62 -1.96 -4.24 -4.97
N LYS A 63 -2.31 -3.84 -3.75
CA LYS A 63 -3.32 -2.80 -3.58
C LYS A 63 -2.85 -1.47 -4.15
N GLU A 64 -1.57 -1.14 -3.97
CA GLU A 64 -1.02 0.09 -4.54
C GLU A 64 -1.14 0.08 -6.06
N ARG A 65 -0.87 -1.06 -6.67
CA ARG A 65 -0.95 -1.16 -8.13
C ARG A 65 -2.37 -0.92 -8.60
N GLU A 66 -3.34 -1.47 -7.92
CA GLU A 66 -4.74 -1.26 -8.29
C GLU A 66 -5.14 0.20 -8.12
N ILE A 67 -4.68 0.82 -7.04
CA ILE A 67 -4.98 2.23 -6.79
C ILE A 67 -4.38 3.10 -7.90
N GLN A 68 -3.14 2.83 -8.26
CA GLN A 68 -2.49 3.61 -9.32
C GLN A 68 -3.21 3.42 -10.64
N ARG A 69 -3.63 2.21 -10.93
CA ARG A 69 -4.38 1.94 -12.17
C ARG A 69 -5.69 2.70 -12.16
N ASP A 70 -6.41 2.70 -11.04
CA ASP A 70 -7.67 3.42 -10.96
C ASP A 70 -7.49 4.90 -11.18
N LEU A 71 -6.44 5.47 -10.60
CA LEU A 71 -6.16 6.89 -10.79
C LEU A 71 -5.85 7.20 -12.25
N GLU A 72 -5.08 6.34 -12.89
CA GLU A 72 -4.74 6.52 -14.29
C GLU A 72 -5.94 6.30 -15.19
N ASP A 73 -6.72 5.26 -14.90
CA ASP A 73 -7.91 4.96 -15.70
C ASP A 73 -8.90 6.10 -15.64
N GLY A 74 -9.03 6.71 -14.47
CA GLY A 74 -9.92 7.84 -14.33
C GLY A 74 -9.54 8.98 -15.23
N ILE A 75 -8.25 9.19 -15.43
CA ILE A 75 -7.76 10.21 -16.34
C ILE A 75 -8.09 9.83 -17.77
N ASP A 76 -7.81 8.59 -18.12
CA ASP A 76 -8.06 8.11 -19.48
C ASP A 76 -9.53 8.19 -19.82
N THR A 77 -10.36 7.83 -18.88
CA THR A 77 -11.80 7.84 -19.10
C THR A 77 -12.29 9.21 -19.50
N LYS A 78 -11.69 10.22 -18.94
CA LYS A 78 -12.08 11.57 -19.25
C LYS A 78 -11.63 12.00 -20.62
N GLY A 79 -10.66 11.32 -21.15
CA GLY A 79 -10.17 11.62 -22.47
C GLY A 79 -11.13 11.20 -23.57
N LYS A 80 -12.15 10.50 -23.23
CA LYS A 80 -13.11 10.02 -24.24
C LYS A 80 -14.17 11.03 -24.55
#